data_fd83bcbac5a2c65ae5deb56d4b23a0c3
#
_entry.id   fd83bcbac5a2c65ae5deb56d4b23a0c3
#
_cell.length_a   1.000
_cell.length_b   1.000
_cell.length_c   1.000
_cell.angle_alpha   90.00
_cell.angle_beta   90.00
_cell.angle_gamma   90.00
#
_symmetry.space_group_name_H-M   'P 1'
#
loop_
_entity.id
_entity.type
_entity.pdbx_description
1 polymer ?
#
loop_
_entity_poly.entity_id
_entity_poly.type
_entity_poly.pdbx_seq_one_letter_code
_entity_poly.pdbx_strand_id
1 'polypeptide(L)'
;MDNTFKDFLQSKGYKFTRQRQVVMEVFAEREGEHMTTEEVFHYAGEKMPEIGIATVYRAVSLLDSIGFLTALTFEDGTTRYERRIEDEKHKHHHLVCNICHEITEVNMDLLDDLEEEIERSVHFHITDHNLKFYGTCEKCSRKQEGEANEK
;
A
#
# COMPACT_ATOMS: atom_id res chain seq x y z
N MET A 1 -15.62 -15.16 -5.70
CA MET A 1 -14.83 -14.23 -4.87
C MET A 1 -14.62 -14.73 -3.44
N ASP A 2 -15.66 -15.20 -2.80
CA ASP A 2 -15.55 -15.63 -1.39
C ASP A 2 -14.57 -16.78 -1.15
N ASN A 3 -14.48 -17.71 -2.08
CA ASN A 3 -13.56 -18.85 -1.94
C ASN A 3 -12.09 -18.45 -2.01
N THR A 4 -11.73 -17.46 -2.82
CA THR A 4 -10.33 -17.01 -2.98
C THR A 4 -9.78 -16.39 -1.70
N PHE A 5 -10.55 -15.55 -1.04
CA PHE A 5 -10.15 -14.93 0.22
C PHE A 5 -10.08 -15.94 1.37
N LYS A 6 -11.06 -16.85 1.40
CA LYS A 6 -11.11 -17.95 2.36
C LYS A 6 -9.88 -18.84 2.23
N ASP A 7 -9.57 -19.27 1.01
CA ASP A 7 -8.43 -20.13 0.71
C ASP A 7 -7.12 -19.45 1.07
N PHE A 8 -6.99 -18.16 0.78
CA PHE A 8 -5.81 -17.38 1.14
C PHE A 8 -5.60 -17.35 2.67
N LEU A 9 -6.62 -16.98 3.44
CA LEU A 9 -6.53 -16.93 4.90
C LEU A 9 -6.22 -18.31 5.50
N GLN A 10 -6.89 -19.35 5.03
CA GLN A 10 -6.69 -20.70 5.49
C GLN A 10 -5.29 -21.22 5.17
N SER A 11 -4.74 -20.88 4.00
CA SER A 11 -3.37 -21.26 3.63
C SER A 11 -2.31 -20.63 4.53
N LYS A 12 -2.63 -19.50 5.17
CA LYS A 12 -1.78 -18.81 6.13
C LYS A 12 -2.05 -19.23 7.59
N GLY A 13 -2.98 -20.16 7.81
CA GLY A 13 -3.32 -20.67 9.14
C GLY A 13 -4.33 -19.83 9.92
N TYR A 14 -5.08 -18.95 9.25
CA TYR A 14 -6.04 -18.06 9.89
C TYR A 14 -7.49 -18.41 9.54
N LYS A 15 -8.38 -18.15 10.49
CA LYS A 15 -9.81 -18.35 10.27
C LYS A 15 -10.38 -17.29 9.34
N PHE A 16 -11.27 -17.73 8.45
CA PHE A 16 -12.08 -16.85 7.64
C PHE A 16 -13.28 -16.37 8.47
N THR A 17 -13.35 -15.08 8.72
CA THR A 17 -14.46 -14.45 9.46
C THR A 17 -15.13 -13.40 8.59
N ARG A 18 -16.39 -13.07 8.90
CA ARG A 18 -17.14 -12.06 8.15
C ARG A 18 -16.46 -10.70 8.21
N GLN A 19 -15.89 -10.31 9.36
CA GLN A 19 -15.18 -9.04 9.52
C GLN A 19 -13.93 -8.99 8.62
N ARG A 20 -13.14 -10.06 8.58
CA ARG A 20 -11.96 -10.14 7.70
C ARG A 20 -12.35 -10.10 6.24
N GLN A 21 -13.41 -10.82 5.87
CA GLN A 21 -13.94 -10.80 4.51
C GLN A 21 -14.32 -9.38 4.08
N VAL A 22 -15.06 -8.65 4.90
CA VAL A 22 -15.48 -7.26 4.60
C VAL A 22 -14.27 -6.35 4.36
N VAL A 23 -13.24 -6.44 5.21
CA VAL A 23 -12.01 -5.65 5.04
C VAL A 23 -11.29 -6.04 3.73
N MET A 24 -11.17 -7.32 3.43
CA MET A 24 -10.57 -7.79 2.18
C MET A 24 -11.34 -7.32 0.95
N GLU A 25 -12.67 -7.33 1.00
CA GLU A 25 -13.53 -6.82 -0.07
C GLU A 25 -13.32 -5.32 -0.33
N VAL A 26 -13.17 -4.52 0.72
CA VAL A 26 -12.88 -3.08 0.59
C VAL A 26 -11.62 -2.87 -0.24
N PHE A 27 -10.55 -3.57 0.05
CA PHE A 27 -9.31 -3.47 -0.70
C PHE A 27 -9.41 -4.03 -2.11
N ALA A 28 -10.17 -5.10 -2.32
CA ALA A 28 -10.37 -5.70 -3.65
C ALA A 28 -11.18 -4.79 -4.59
N GLU A 29 -12.18 -4.11 -4.06
CA GLU A 29 -13.00 -3.15 -4.83
C GLU A 29 -12.26 -1.84 -5.12
N ARG A 30 -11.21 -1.54 -4.35
CA ARG A 30 -10.42 -0.32 -4.43
C ARG A 30 -8.95 -0.63 -4.73
N GLU A 31 -8.77 -1.51 -5.70
CA GLU A 31 -7.44 -1.91 -6.15
C GLU A 31 -6.64 -0.71 -6.65
N GLY A 32 -5.40 -0.59 -6.19
CA GLY A 32 -4.53 0.55 -6.51
C GLY A 32 -4.72 1.78 -5.62
N GLU A 33 -5.75 1.81 -4.78
CA GLU A 33 -5.92 2.90 -3.80
C GLU A 33 -5.08 2.64 -2.54
N HIS A 34 -4.51 3.72 -2.02
CA HIS A 34 -3.74 3.72 -0.77
C HIS A 34 -4.62 4.30 0.33
N MET A 35 -5.07 3.47 1.25
CA MET A 35 -6.05 3.87 2.27
C MET A 35 -5.47 3.82 3.68
N THR A 36 -5.83 4.82 4.49
CA THR A 36 -5.63 4.76 5.95
C THR A 36 -6.60 3.75 6.56
N THR A 37 -6.31 3.29 7.77
CA THR A 37 -7.23 2.37 8.49
C THR A 37 -8.59 3.01 8.74
N GLU A 38 -8.62 4.33 9.00
CA GLU A 38 -9.86 5.10 9.18
C GLU A 38 -10.71 5.13 7.91
N GLU A 39 -10.09 5.30 6.75
CA GLU A 39 -10.77 5.21 5.44
C GLU A 39 -11.33 3.82 5.20
N VAL A 40 -10.55 2.78 5.50
CA VAL A 40 -11.01 1.38 5.42
C VAL A 40 -12.19 1.14 6.35
N PHE A 41 -12.14 1.67 7.57
CA PHE A 41 -13.25 1.59 8.53
C PHE A 41 -14.53 2.22 7.97
N HIS A 42 -14.42 3.40 7.34
CA HIS A 42 -15.56 4.07 6.71
C HIS A 42 -16.22 3.17 5.64
N TYR A 43 -15.43 2.60 4.73
CA TYR A 43 -15.96 1.74 3.67
C TYR A 43 -16.45 0.39 4.20
N ALA A 44 -15.79 -0.18 5.19
CA ALA A 44 -16.24 -1.40 5.86
C ALA A 44 -17.58 -1.20 6.57
N GLY A 45 -17.79 -0.02 7.16
CA GLY A 45 -19.03 0.36 7.80
C GLY A 45 -20.23 0.44 6.84
N GLU A 46 -20.00 0.76 5.58
CA GLU A 46 -21.05 0.72 4.55
C GLU A 46 -21.55 -0.71 4.27
N LYS A 47 -20.64 -1.69 4.37
CA LYS A 47 -20.95 -3.11 4.16
C LYS A 47 -21.44 -3.82 5.43
N MET A 48 -20.91 -3.41 6.56
CA MET A 48 -21.17 -4.01 7.87
C MET A 48 -21.26 -2.89 8.93
N PRO A 49 -22.46 -2.27 9.11
CA PRO A 49 -22.62 -1.10 9.98
C PRO A 49 -22.19 -1.32 11.44
N GLU A 50 -22.26 -2.56 11.92
CA GLU A 50 -21.89 -2.92 13.29
C GLU A 50 -20.38 -3.16 13.50
N ILE A 51 -19.55 -3.08 12.44
CA ILE A 51 -18.11 -3.31 12.57
C ILE A 51 -17.46 -2.22 13.41
N GLY A 52 -16.64 -2.61 14.41
CA GLY A 52 -15.90 -1.66 15.23
C GLY A 52 -14.55 -1.28 14.63
N ILE A 53 -14.08 -0.08 14.93
CA ILE A 53 -12.79 0.41 14.44
C ILE A 53 -11.61 -0.47 14.91
N ALA A 54 -11.64 -0.94 16.14
CA ALA A 54 -10.61 -1.85 16.69
C ALA A 54 -10.54 -3.16 15.91
N THR A 55 -11.68 -3.68 15.46
CA THR A 55 -11.76 -4.89 14.64
C THR A 55 -11.12 -4.64 13.27
N VAL A 56 -11.37 -3.48 12.66
CA VAL A 56 -10.75 -3.09 11.39
C VAL A 56 -9.23 -2.95 11.54
N TYR A 57 -8.74 -2.30 12.59
CA TYR A 57 -7.31 -2.19 12.89
C TYR A 57 -6.63 -3.56 12.99
N ARG A 58 -7.24 -4.48 13.73
CA ARG A 58 -6.71 -5.85 13.87
C ARG A 58 -6.71 -6.61 12.55
N ALA A 59 -7.77 -6.47 11.75
CA ALA A 59 -7.87 -7.10 10.44
C ALA A 59 -6.81 -6.56 9.47
N VAL A 60 -6.64 -5.25 9.40
CA VAL A 60 -5.63 -4.60 8.54
C VAL A 60 -4.22 -5.02 8.96
N SER A 61 -3.91 -5.02 10.26
CA SER A 61 -2.61 -5.45 10.77
C SER A 61 -2.31 -6.91 10.44
N LEU A 62 -3.30 -7.79 10.57
CA LEU A 62 -3.17 -9.19 10.20
C LEU A 62 -2.91 -9.34 8.69
N LEU A 63 -3.72 -8.69 7.87
CA LEU A 63 -3.60 -8.77 6.40
C LEU A 63 -2.27 -8.22 5.88
N ASP A 64 -1.73 -7.19 6.52
CA ASP A 64 -0.38 -6.69 6.25
C ASP A 64 0.68 -7.75 6.63
N SER A 65 0.58 -8.33 7.82
CA SER A 65 1.55 -9.31 8.32
C SER A 65 1.62 -10.59 7.46
N ILE A 66 0.53 -10.99 6.84
CA ILE A 66 0.46 -12.21 6.00
C ILE A 66 0.64 -11.94 4.51
N GLY A 67 0.92 -10.70 4.13
CA GLY A 67 1.25 -10.34 2.74
C GLY A 67 0.06 -10.10 1.81
N PHE A 68 -1.15 -9.94 2.33
CA PHE A 68 -2.32 -9.51 1.53
C PHE A 68 -2.28 -8.01 1.23
N LEU A 69 -1.74 -7.23 2.17
CA LEU A 69 -1.57 -5.79 2.04
C LEU A 69 -0.10 -5.40 2.06
N THR A 70 0.19 -4.24 1.50
CA THR A 70 1.49 -3.56 1.63
C THR A 70 1.25 -2.24 2.34
N ALA A 71 2.07 -1.96 3.36
CA ALA A 71 2.02 -0.73 4.13
C ALA A 71 2.99 0.31 3.60
N LEU A 72 2.54 1.56 3.50
CA LEU A 72 3.34 2.74 3.17
C LEU A 72 3.26 3.72 4.34
N THR A 73 4.37 3.95 5.03
CA THR A 73 4.44 4.89 6.14
C THR A 73 5.06 6.21 5.67
N PHE A 74 4.38 7.32 5.95
CA PHE A 74 4.82 8.66 5.60
C PHE A 74 5.64 9.29 6.72
N GLU A 75 6.34 10.40 6.41
CA GLU A 75 7.15 11.14 7.39
C GLU A 75 6.35 11.72 8.56
N ASP A 76 5.05 12.02 8.34
CA ASP A 76 4.14 12.48 9.38
C ASP A 76 3.65 11.37 10.34
N GLY A 77 4.12 10.13 10.13
CA GLY A 77 3.73 8.96 10.90
C GLY A 77 2.45 8.27 10.43
N THR A 78 1.77 8.81 9.41
CA THR A 78 0.57 8.17 8.83
C THR A 78 0.97 6.93 8.03
N THR A 79 0.21 5.85 8.17
CA THR A 79 0.38 4.64 7.38
C THR A 79 -0.83 4.45 6.48
N ARG A 80 -0.57 4.19 5.20
CA ARG A 80 -1.58 3.82 4.20
C ARG A 80 -1.32 2.41 3.72
N TYR A 81 -2.37 1.71 3.34
CA TYR A 81 -2.31 0.32 2.91
C TYR A 81 -2.90 0.17 1.51
N GLU A 82 -2.30 -0.71 0.72
CA GLU A 82 -2.82 -1.12 -0.57
C GLU A 82 -2.86 -2.64 -0.68
N ARG A 83 -3.73 -3.16 -1.53
CA ARG A 83 -3.75 -4.58 -1.83
C ARG A 83 -2.48 -4.99 -2.59
N ARG A 84 -1.81 -6.01 -2.10
CA ARG A 84 -0.67 -6.62 -2.78
C ARG A 84 -1.15 -7.59 -3.85
N ILE A 85 -0.67 -7.42 -5.08
CA ILE A 85 -0.96 -8.32 -6.20
C ILE A 85 0.24 -9.26 -6.36
N GLU A 86 0.03 -10.56 -6.15
CA GLU A 86 1.12 -11.55 -6.09
C GLU A 86 1.94 -11.69 -7.38
N ASP A 87 1.34 -11.42 -8.54
CA ASP A 87 1.99 -11.58 -9.85
C ASP A 87 2.77 -10.35 -10.32
N GLU A 88 2.64 -9.23 -9.64
CA GLU A 88 3.44 -8.04 -9.92
C GLU A 88 4.70 -8.04 -9.04
N LYS A 89 5.74 -8.70 -9.50
CA LYS A 89 7.09 -8.45 -8.98
C LYS A 89 7.35 -6.95 -9.07
N HIS A 90 7.18 -6.23 -7.98
CA HIS A 90 7.49 -4.81 -7.76
C HIS A 90 7.80 -4.00 -9.03
N LYS A 91 6.82 -3.93 -9.96
CA LYS A 91 6.97 -3.20 -11.21
C LYS A 91 6.75 -1.71 -11.05
N HIS A 92 6.30 -1.27 -9.89
CA HIS A 92 6.01 0.13 -9.65
C HIS A 92 6.73 0.64 -8.40
N HIS A 93 7.20 1.86 -8.48
CA HIS A 93 7.77 2.60 -7.37
C HIS A 93 6.83 3.74 -6.99
N HIS A 94 6.92 4.20 -5.77
CA HIS A 94 6.05 5.26 -5.26
C HIS A 94 6.79 6.58 -5.18
N LEU A 95 6.16 7.63 -5.69
CA LEU A 95 6.58 9.02 -5.51
C LEU A 95 5.63 9.67 -4.51
N VAL A 96 6.17 10.19 -3.44
CA VAL A 96 5.40 10.81 -2.36
C VAL A 96 5.68 12.31 -2.32
N CYS A 97 4.63 13.13 -2.47
CA CYS A 97 4.77 14.57 -2.30
C CYS A 97 4.76 14.92 -0.82
N ASN A 98 5.81 15.59 -0.35
CA ASN A 98 5.93 16.04 1.04
C ASN A 98 4.95 17.18 1.40
N ILE A 99 4.36 17.83 0.41
CA ILE A 99 3.49 18.99 0.61
C ILE A 99 2.02 18.57 0.66
N CYS A 100 1.52 17.92 -0.40
CA CYS A 100 0.10 17.53 -0.47
C CYS A 100 -0.15 16.06 -0.12
N HIS A 101 0.91 15.27 0.12
CA HIS A 101 0.86 13.83 0.43
C HIS A 101 0.27 12.96 -0.69
N GLU A 102 0.18 13.50 -1.92
CA GLU A 102 -0.22 12.71 -3.08
C GLU A 102 0.81 11.63 -3.37
N ILE A 103 0.33 10.42 -3.67
CA ILE A 103 1.17 9.30 -4.06
C ILE A 103 0.99 9.07 -5.56
N THR A 104 2.10 9.08 -6.29
CA THR A 104 2.13 8.75 -7.71
C THR A 104 2.91 7.46 -7.91
N GLU A 105 2.36 6.55 -8.69
CA GLU A 105 3.04 5.31 -9.05
C GLU A 105 3.85 5.48 -10.34
N VAL A 106 5.06 4.96 -10.34
CA VAL A 106 5.93 4.93 -11.51
C VAL A 106 6.19 3.48 -11.90
N ASN A 107 5.72 3.09 -13.08
CA ASN A 107 5.86 1.75 -13.64
C ASN A 107 7.16 1.62 -14.45
N MET A 108 8.28 2.00 -13.87
CA MET A 108 9.59 1.89 -14.48
C MET A 108 10.43 0.91 -13.67
N ASP A 109 10.89 -0.13 -14.32
CA ASP A 109 11.81 -1.08 -13.70
C ASP A 109 13.24 -0.54 -13.84
N LEU A 110 13.65 0.25 -12.84
CA LEU A 110 14.98 0.87 -12.80
C LEU A 110 15.98 0.08 -11.96
N LEU A 111 15.55 -0.99 -11.29
CA LEU A 111 16.35 -1.66 -10.28
C LEU A 111 16.92 -3.00 -10.71
N ASP A 112 16.48 -3.59 -11.82
CA ASP A 112 16.96 -4.91 -12.27
C ASP A 112 18.48 -4.93 -12.45
N ASP A 113 19.04 -3.97 -13.15
CA ASP A 113 20.50 -3.88 -13.37
C ASP A 113 21.24 -3.67 -12.06
N LEU A 114 20.68 -2.85 -11.16
CA LEU A 114 21.27 -2.59 -9.85
C LEU A 114 21.22 -3.83 -8.96
N GLU A 115 20.12 -4.55 -8.95
CA GLU A 115 19.98 -5.80 -8.19
C GLU A 115 20.96 -6.86 -8.68
N GLU A 116 21.11 -7.04 -9.99
CA GLU A 116 22.08 -7.95 -10.57
C GLU A 116 23.52 -7.62 -10.15
N GLU A 117 23.86 -6.33 -10.16
CA GLU A 117 25.19 -5.86 -9.74
C GLU A 117 25.44 -6.13 -8.27
N ILE A 118 24.44 -5.87 -7.40
CA ILE A 118 24.54 -6.15 -5.96
C ILE A 118 24.69 -7.65 -5.72
N GLU A 119 23.87 -8.49 -6.34
CA GLU A 119 23.93 -9.95 -6.20
C GLU A 119 25.30 -10.50 -6.61
N ARG A 120 25.84 -9.96 -7.69
CA ARG A 120 27.16 -10.36 -8.21
C ARG A 120 28.29 -9.93 -7.28
N SER A 121 28.20 -8.71 -6.72
CA SER A 121 29.27 -8.10 -5.92
C SER A 121 29.40 -8.70 -4.52
N VAL A 122 28.28 -9.05 -3.89
CA VAL A 122 28.25 -9.50 -2.49
C VAL A 122 27.71 -10.91 -2.30
N HIS A 123 27.43 -11.64 -3.39
CA HIS A 123 26.90 -13.01 -3.37
C HIS A 123 25.63 -13.14 -2.51
N PHE A 124 24.72 -12.18 -2.64
CA PHE A 124 23.47 -12.12 -1.91
C PHE A 124 22.30 -12.28 -2.88
N HIS A 125 21.36 -13.17 -2.57
CA HIS A 125 20.15 -13.34 -3.39
C HIS A 125 19.04 -12.41 -2.93
N ILE A 126 18.66 -11.45 -3.79
CA ILE A 126 17.62 -10.47 -3.51
C ILE A 126 16.26 -11.09 -3.87
N THR A 127 15.36 -11.17 -2.89
CA THR A 127 14.00 -11.68 -3.10
C THR A 127 12.97 -10.57 -3.27
N ASP A 128 13.26 -9.38 -2.74
CA ASP A 128 12.31 -8.26 -2.73
C ASP A 128 13.05 -6.94 -2.49
N HIS A 129 12.44 -5.85 -2.92
CA HIS A 129 12.93 -4.49 -2.64
C HIS A 129 11.74 -3.54 -2.42
N ASN A 130 12.01 -2.40 -1.81
CA ASN A 130 11.03 -1.34 -1.63
C ASN A 130 11.72 0.00 -1.89
N LEU A 131 11.23 0.74 -2.87
CA LEU A 131 11.78 2.04 -3.25
C LEU A 131 10.68 3.10 -3.22
N LYS A 132 10.93 4.15 -2.44
CA LYS A 132 10.07 5.33 -2.35
C LYS A 132 10.90 6.56 -2.59
N PHE A 133 10.38 7.47 -3.40
CA PHE A 133 10.98 8.78 -3.60
C PHE A 133 10.12 9.84 -2.93
N TYR A 134 10.75 10.74 -2.22
CA TYR A 134 10.09 11.86 -1.54
C TYR A 134 10.50 13.17 -2.23
N GLY A 135 9.55 14.03 -2.47
CA GLY A 135 9.81 15.29 -3.15
C GLY A 135 8.58 16.16 -3.25
N THR A 136 8.50 16.93 -4.32
CA THR A 136 7.41 17.87 -4.58
C THR A 136 6.75 17.52 -5.91
N CYS A 137 5.44 17.28 -5.92
CA CYS A 137 4.70 17.00 -7.15
C CYS A 137 4.60 18.27 -8.03
N GLU A 138 4.26 18.08 -9.29
CA GLU A 138 4.17 19.17 -10.26
C GLU A 138 3.24 20.30 -9.82
N LYS A 139 2.06 19.97 -9.30
CA LYS A 139 1.09 20.94 -8.79
C LYS A 139 1.65 21.82 -7.67
N CYS A 140 2.31 21.18 -6.69
CA CYS A 140 2.91 21.91 -5.56
C CYS A 140 4.14 22.70 -5.98
N SER A 141 4.93 22.18 -6.89
CA SER A 141 6.08 22.85 -7.47
C SER A 141 5.66 24.14 -8.21
N ARG A 142 4.62 24.08 -9.02
CA ARG A 142 4.05 25.24 -9.71
C ARG A 142 3.50 26.28 -8.74
N LYS A 143 2.85 25.87 -7.65
CA LYS A 143 2.36 26.82 -6.62
C LYS A 143 3.52 27.53 -5.94
N GLN A 144 4.61 26.85 -5.62
CA GLN A 144 5.81 27.46 -5.04
C GLN A 144 6.47 28.46 -5.99
N GLU A 145 6.56 28.15 -7.26
CA GLU A 145 7.09 29.06 -8.30
C GLU A 145 6.19 30.29 -8.46
N GLY A 146 4.87 30.12 -8.45
CA GLY A 146 3.91 31.23 -8.49
C GLY A 146 4.03 32.16 -7.28
N GLU A 147 4.20 31.62 -6.08
CA GLU A 147 4.40 32.41 -4.86
C GLU A 147 5.75 33.15 -4.87
N ALA A 148 6.80 32.55 -5.42
CA ALA A 148 8.11 33.17 -5.55
C ALA A 148 8.12 34.34 -6.55
N ASN A 149 7.28 34.29 -7.58
CA ASN A 149 7.16 35.38 -8.59
C ASN A 149 6.28 36.56 -8.14
N GLU A 150 5.48 36.39 -7.09
CA GLU A 150 4.66 37.46 -6.50
C GLU A 150 5.40 38.31 -5.45
N LYS A 151 6.60 37.94 -5.08
CA LYS A 151 7.51 38.69 -4.21
C LYS A 151 8.55 39.46 -4.99
#